data_8712c6e1ca8beb61750e4ee1d077e00b
#
_entry.id   8712c6e1ca8beb61750e4ee1d077e00b
#
_cell.length_a   1.000
_cell.length_b   1.000
_cell.length_c   1.000
_cell.angle_alpha   90.00
_cell.angle_beta   90.00
_cell.angle_gamma   90.00
#
_symmetry.space_group_name_H-M   'P 1'
#
loop_
_entity.id
_entity.type
_entity.pdbx_description
1 polymer ?
#
loop_
_entity_poly.entity_id
_entity_poly.type
_entity_poly.pdbx_seq_one_letter_code
_entity_poly.pdbx_strand_id
1 'polypeptide(L)'
;MTGGDRLDESSLRRSLRPGLGMAAALVPPVVVFIAVRWLFAAAALRVWYGPWNPLSWKRWDSGHYLVIATKGWEFFSCAAIGGRAEESCGNAAWFPLYPWLLRPLIALGMQPATAGVWVSGTAALAMLVLLWNGLLRERGLTGFVLLAMAGVFPGAVYAHAIFPTGVAQFCLIAAGVALVRRRWAVAGLAGGFLSMSYVTGVLQSGPGAIAAWLGSRSVRPAVVVGGLSAAGFVAVLLAQQLLLGHWDAWLRTYQKGLPGLWHPLAGYWDVIDKVVTADIQRRTIGIQALTVVGLLALGLTTSAVTRSWKDPLRAWAAMTALLYWAFPLVAGRGLSLYRADALVLPVLLLLPELPVWVLVPLLAWLVAIAFSMSQLFFNGYLV
;
A
#
# COMPACT_ATOMS: atom_id res chain seq x y z
N MET A 1 -43.12 7.79 3.55
CA MET A 1 -42.60 6.71 4.42
C MET A 1 -41.14 6.97 4.64
N THR A 2 -40.84 7.67 5.74
CA THR A 2 -39.52 8.18 6.13
C THR A 2 -39.05 7.34 7.30
N GLY A 3 -38.28 6.30 7.03
CA GLY A 3 -37.58 5.51 8.03
C GLY A 3 -36.06 5.56 7.71
N GLY A 4 -35.41 6.64 8.11
CA GLY A 4 -33.96 6.71 8.11
C GLY A 4 -33.43 5.92 9.30
N ASP A 5 -32.90 4.74 9.07
CA ASP A 5 -32.08 4.02 10.05
C ASP A 5 -30.87 4.88 10.40
N ARG A 6 -31.03 5.66 11.47
CA ARG A 6 -29.90 6.25 12.19
C ARG A 6 -29.16 5.08 12.80
N LEU A 7 -27.97 4.78 12.31
CA LEU A 7 -27.02 3.89 12.96
C LEU A 7 -26.86 4.38 14.40
N ASP A 8 -27.36 3.60 15.34
CA ASP A 8 -27.37 3.90 16.77
C ASP A 8 -25.92 3.93 17.28
N GLU A 9 -25.37 5.15 17.45
CA GLU A 9 -24.06 5.37 18.09
C GLU A 9 -23.99 4.75 19.50
N SER A 10 -25.14 4.44 20.13
CA SER A 10 -25.20 3.82 21.45
C SER A 10 -24.83 2.34 21.43
N SER A 11 -25.01 1.66 20.28
CA SER A 11 -24.63 0.24 20.13
C SER A 11 -23.12 0.06 20.02
N LEU A 12 -22.40 1.03 19.47
CA LEU A 12 -20.93 1.05 19.36
C LEU A 12 -20.23 1.36 20.70
N ARG A 13 -20.93 2.04 21.63
CA ARG A 13 -20.36 2.39 22.95
C ARG A 13 -20.54 1.30 24.01
N ARG A 14 -21.43 0.32 23.82
CA ARG A 14 -21.84 -0.64 24.87
C ARG A 14 -20.99 -1.92 24.99
N SER A 15 -19.96 -2.16 24.15
CA SER A 15 -19.28 -3.46 24.13
C SER A 15 -17.87 -3.52 24.77
N LEU A 16 -17.37 -2.46 25.38
CA LEU A 16 -15.99 -2.46 25.88
C LEU A 16 -15.95 -2.42 27.42
N ARG A 17 -15.85 -3.58 28.08
CA ARG A 17 -15.21 -3.68 29.40
C ARG A 17 -13.75 -3.26 29.24
N PRO A 18 -13.21 -2.26 30.00
CA PRO A 18 -11.96 -1.59 29.67
C PRO A 18 -10.74 -2.51 29.50
N GLY A 19 -10.63 -3.60 30.21
CA GLY A 19 -9.47 -4.49 30.12
C GLY A 19 -9.57 -5.55 29.00
N LEU A 20 -10.74 -6.17 28.82
CA LEU A 20 -11.01 -7.12 27.73
C LEU A 20 -11.05 -6.43 26.36
N GLY A 21 -11.45 -5.15 26.34
CA GLY A 21 -11.51 -4.37 25.11
C GLY A 21 -10.15 -4.10 24.48
N MET A 22 -9.12 -3.80 25.27
CA MET A 22 -7.78 -3.52 24.75
C MET A 22 -7.10 -4.80 24.21
N ALA A 23 -7.24 -5.94 24.91
CA ALA A 23 -6.72 -7.21 24.42
C ALA A 23 -7.39 -7.63 23.10
N ALA A 24 -8.73 -7.56 23.03
CA ALA A 24 -9.47 -7.87 21.80
C ALA A 24 -9.12 -6.92 20.63
N ALA A 25 -8.74 -5.69 20.92
CA ALA A 25 -8.33 -4.72 19.91
C ALA A 25 -6.89 -4.94 19.39
N LEU A 26 -5.97 -5.47 20.21
CA LEU A 26 -4.57 -5.55 19.87
C LEU A 26 -4.09 -6.98 19.60
N VAL A 27 -4.61 -7.99 20.29
CA VAL A 27 -4.11 -9.36 20.15
C VAL A 27 -4.23 -9.90 18.72
N PRO A 28 -5.37 -9.82 18.00
CA PRO A 28 -5.44 -10.34 16.65
C PRO A 28 -4.44 -9.67 15.66
N PRO A 29 -4.31 -8.32 15.60
CA PRO A 29 -3.31 -7.68 14.75
C PRO A 29 -1.87 -8.06 15.08
N VAL A 30 -1.52 -8.15 16.37
CA VAL A 30 -0.18 -8.52 16.82
C VAL A 30 0.14 -9.97 16.45
N VAL A 31 -0.80 -10.89 16.65
CA VAL A 31 -0.63 -12.31 16.26
C VAL A 31 -0.39 -12.44 14.77
N VAL A 32 -1.21 -11.77 13.94
CA VAL A 32 -1.04 -11.76 12.48
C VAL A 32 0.32 -11.15 12.10
N PHE A 33 0.69 -10.01 12.69
CA PHE A 33 1.97 -9.36 12.42
C PHE A 33 3.15 -10.29 12.73
N ILE A 34 3.15 -10.93 13.90
CA ILE A 34 4.20 -11.86 14.31
C ILE A 34 4.25 -13.07 13.35
N ALA A 35 3.11 -13.67 13.02
CA ALA A 35 3.03 -14.81 12.10
C ALA A 35 3.61 -14.46 10.71
N VAL A 36 3.27 -13.27 10.18
CA VAL A 36 3.81 -12.77 8.92
C VAL A 36 5.32 -12.51 8.99
N ARG A 37 5.81 -11.94 10.09
CA ARG A 37 7.26 -11.77 10.30
C ARG A 37 8.00 -13.10 10.33
N TRP A 38 7.45 -14.13 10.95
CA TRP A 38 8.01 -15.47 10.95
C TRP A 38 7.95 -16.14 9.56
N LEU A 39 6.86 -15.94 8.82
CA LEU A 39 6.75 -16.41 7.44
C LEU A 39 7.89 -15.84 6.57
N PHE A 40 8.14 -14.53 6.66
CA PHE A 40 9.20 -13.88 5.90
C PHE A 40 10.60 -14.28 6.42
N ALA A 41 10.75 -14.47 7.72
CA ALA A 41 12.00 -14.99 8.29
C ALA A 41 12.30 -16.41 7.76
N ALA A 42 11.29 -17.26 7.65
CA ALA A 42 11.44 -18.60 7.08
C ALA A 42 11.84 -18.54 5.58
N ALA A 43 11.27 -17.60 4.81
CA ALA A 43 11.66 -17.38 3.42
C ALA A 43 13.10 -16.87 3.27
N ALA A 44 13.64 -16.18 4.29
CA ALA A 44 14.97 -15.57 4.30
C ALA A 44 16.05 -16.45 4.95
N LEU A 45 15.78 -17.69 5.32
CA LEU A 45 16.73 -18.55 6.05
C LEU A 45 18.06 -18.80 5.31
N ARG A 46 18.08 -18.72 3.98
CA ARG A 46 19.27 -18.91 3.14
C ARG A 46 20.01 -17.61 2.77
N VAL A 47 19.58 -16.48 3.33
CA VAL A 47 20.22 -15.18 3.05
C VAL A 47 21.47 -15.01 3.91
N TRP A 48 22.55 -14.51 3.31
CA TRP A 48 23.87 -14.35 3.96
C TRP A 48 23.83 -13.67 5.33
N TYR A 49 23.04 -12.60 5.47
CA TYR A 49 22.94 -11.87 6.73
C TYR A 49 21.94 -12.46 7.73
N GLY A 50 21.19 -13.50 7.33
CA GLY A 50 20.10 -14.06 8.11
C GLY A 50 18.83 -13.19 8.14
N PRO A 51 17.69 -13.76 8.57
CA PRO A 51 16.37 -13.14 8.45
C PRO A 51 16.16 -11.90 9.34
N TRP A 52 16.90 -11.79 10.44
CA TRP A 52 16.73 -10.73 11.43
C TRP A 52 17.67 -9.54 11.23
N ASN A 53 18.65 -9.66 10.34
CA ASN A 53 19.54 -8.54 10.03
C ASN A 53 18.83 -7.51 9.17
N PRO A 54 18.81 -6.22 9.53
CA PRO A 54 18.20 -5.15 8.73
C PRO A 54 18.71 -5.07 7.29
N LEU A 55 19.96 -5.46 7.04
CA LEU A 55 20.55 -5.45 5.70
C LEU A 55 19.89 -6.47 4.75
N SER A 56 19.30 -7.56 5.27
CA SER A 56 18.54 -8.50 4.45
C SER A 56 17.28 -7.88 3.84
N TRP A 57 16.77 -6.82 4.44
CA TRP A 57 15.58 -6.08 4.02
C TRP A 57 15.91 -4.89 3.12
N LYS A 58 17.20 -4.64 2.86
CA LYS A 58 17.66 -3.63 1.93
C LYS A 58 17.78 -4.24 0.53
N ARG A 59 16.90 -3.85 -0.39
CA ARG A 59 16.90 -4.31 -1.79
C ARG A 59 16.58 -3.13 -2.71
N TRP A 60 17.22 -3.11 -3.88
CA TRP A 60 16.94 -2.17 -4.99
C TRP A 60 16.74 -0.73 -4.52
N ASP A 61 15.55 -0.17 -4.69
CA ASP A 61 15.20 1.22 -4.36
C ASP A 61 15.41 1.60 -2.89
N SER A 62 15.58 0.62 -2.00
CA SER A 62 15.91 0.89 -0.58
C SER A 62 17.12 1.82 -0.44
N GLY A 63 18.10 1.70 -1.35
CA GLY A 63 19.28 2.57 -1.39
C GLY A 63 18.90 4.04 -1.55
N HIS A 64 17.98 4.35 -2.47
CA HIS A 64 17.52 5.71 -2.74
C HIS A 64 16.82 6.32 -1.52
N TYR A 65 15.93 5.57 -0.86
CA TYR A 65 15.26 6.05 0.35
C TYR A 65 16.24 6.34 1.50
N LEU A 66 17.26 5.49 1.68
CA LEU A 66 18.30 5.71 2.70
C LEU A 66 19.18 6.91 2.37
N VAL A 67 19.53 7.13 1.10
CA VAL A 67 20.27 8.32 0.64
C VAL A 67 19.44 9.57 0.88
N ILE A 68 18.16 9.59 0.53
CA ILE A 68 17.29 10.74 0.77
C ILE A 68 17.17 11.02 2.28
N ALA A 69 17.10 9.99 3.11
CA ALA A 69 17.03 10.15 4.56
C ALA A 69 18.30 10.80 5.14
N THR A 70 19.47 10.46 4.61
CA THR A 70 20.77 10.90 5.13
C THR A 70 21.32 12.15 4.46
N LYS A 71 21.19 12.26 3.13
CA LYS A 71 21.79 13.32 2.32
C LYS A 71 20.77 14.26 1.68
N GLY A 72 19.53 13.82 1.51
CA GLY A 72 18.50 14.54 0.76
C GLY A 72 18.34 14.08 -0.68
N TRP A 73 17.55 14.81 -1.44
CA TRP A 73 17.39 14.56 -2.87
C TRP A 73 18.62 15.00 -3.67
N GLU A 74 18.93 14.19 -4.67
CA GLU A 74 19.94 14.45 -5.69
C GLU A 74 19.26 14.48 -7.06
N PHE A 75 19.61 15.48 -7.89
CA PHE A 75 19.10 15.62 -9.25
C PHE A 75 20.18 16.27 -10.12
N PHE A 76 20.62 15.57 -11.16
CA PHE A 76 21.73 16.00 -12.01
C PHE A 76 21.64 15.38 -13.42
N SER A 77 22.37 15.94 -14.40
CA SER A 77 22.50 15.33 -15.73
C SER A 77 23.25 14.00 -15.64
N CYS A 78 22.73 12.98 -16.33
CA CYS A 78 23.37 11.66 -16.39
C CYS A 78 24.76 11.69 -17.03
N ALA A 79 25.13 12.73 -17.77
CA ALA A 79 26.50 12.92 -18.29
C ALA A 79 27.54 12.91 -17.16
N ALA A 80 27.20 13.38 -15.95
CA ALA A 80 28.11 13.37 -14.81
C ALA A 80 28.55 11.96 -14.35
N ILE A 81 27.83 10.93 -14.78
CA ILE A 81 28.14 9.51 -14.50
C ILE A 81 28.27 8.67 -15.76
N GLY A 82 28.62 9.32 -16.92
CA GLY A 82 28.85 8.64 -18.19
C GLY A 82 27.58 8.26 -18.97
N GLY A 83 26.41 8.76 -18.57
CA GLY A 83 25.14 8.61 -19.30
C GLY A 83 24.93 9.71 -20.34
N ARG A 84 23.73 9.78 -20.91
CA ARG A 84 23.34 10.80 -21.89
C ARG A 84 23.09 12.14 -21.21
N ALA A 85 23.50 13.23 -21.85
CA ALA A 85 23.39 14.58 -21.31
C ALA A 85 21.93 15.06 -21.17
N GLU A 86 21.06 14.61 -22.05
CA GLU A 86 19.64 14.92 -22.07
C GLU A 86 18.83 14.15 -21.00
N GLU A 87 19.42 13.13 -20.38
CA GLU A 87 18.77 12.34 -19.33
C GLU A 87 19.05 12.93 -17.96
N SER A 88 18.03 12.83 -17.07
CA SER A 88 18.14 13.26 -15.68
C SER A 88 18.35 12.05 -14.76
N CYS A 89 19.35 12.15 -13.91
CA CYS A 89 19.74 11.14 -12.94
C CYS A 89 19.54 11.65 -11.49
N GLY A 90 19.65 10.75 -10.53
CA GLY A 90 19.50 11.03 -9.11
C GLY A 90 18.41 10.18 -8.47
N ASN A 91 17.81 10.72 -7.40
CA ASN A 91 16.81 10.00 -6.60
C ASN A 91 15.49 10.79 -6.43
N ALA A 92 15.24 11.81 -7.26
CA ALA A 92 14.06 12.67 -7.15
C ALA A 92 12.73 11.93 -7.43
N ALA A 93 12.75 10.75 -8.11
CA ALA A 93 11.58 9.91 -8.33
C ALA A 93 11.05 9.23 -7.05
N TRP A 94 11.86 9.15 -5.99
CA TRP A 94 11.49 8.55 -4.72
C TRP A 94 10.95 9.60 -3.75
N PHE A 95 9.69 9.44 -3.34
CA PHE A 95 8.94 10.43 -2.58
C PHE A 95 9.36 10.50 -1.11
N PRO A 96 9.21 11.68 -0.45
CA PRO A 96 10.00 12.02 0.73
C PRO A 96 9.43 11.55 2.06
N LEU A 97 8.13 11.19 2.17
CA LEU A 97 7.52 10.92 3.47
C LEU A 97 8.28 9.82 4.23
N TYR A 98 8.53 8.68 3.57
CA TYR A 98 9.23 7.57 4.19
C TYR A 98 10.64 7.94 4.63
N PRO A 99 11.52 8.51 3.78
CA PRO A 99 12.83 9.03 4.21
C PRO A 99 12.76 10.03 5.35
N TRP A 100 11.78 10.92 5.35
CA TRP A 100 11.63 11.91 6.42
C TRP A 100 11.25 11.28 7.77
N LEU A 101 10.48 10.19 7.76
CA LEU A 101 10.20 9.42 8.99
C LEU A 101 11.44 8.70 9.54
N LEU A 102 12.45 8.40 8.70
CA LEU A 102 13.69 7.78 9.15
C LEU A 102 14.63 8.80 9.84
N ARG A 103 14.62 10.08 9.41
CA ARG A 103 15.55 11.10 9.87
C ARG A 103 15.63 11.25 11.40
N PRO A 104 14.50 11.35 12.15
CA PRO A 104 14.56 11.45 13.60
C PRO A 104 15.28 10.27 14.27
N LEU A 105 15.01 9.04 13.79
CA LEU A 105 15.64 7.83 14.33
C LEU A 105 17.13 7.78 14.03
N ILE A 106 17.53 8.20 12.82
CA ILE A 106 18.93 8.30 12.42
C ILE A 106 19.64 9.38 13.24
N ALA A 107 19.00 10.52 13.48
CA ALA A 107 19.53 11.59 14.32
C ALA A 107 19.73 11.17 15.78
N LEU A 108 18.92 10.22 16.26
CA LEU A 108 19.07 9.59 17.58
C LEU A 108 20.14 8.47 17.59
N GLY A 109 20.92 8.30 16.52
CA GLY A 109 22.03 7.35 16.42
C GLY A 109 21.65 5.96 15.86
N MET A 110 20.39 5.75 15.41
CA MET A 110 20.02 4.47 14.83
C MET A 110 20.64 4.31 13.43
N GLN A 111 21.16 3.13 13.13
CA GLN A 111 21.65 2.79 11.79
C GLN A 111 20.53 2.94 10.76
N PRO A 112 20.78 3.55 9.57
CA PRO A 112 19.74 3.85 8.58
C PRO A 112 18.91 2.64 8.16
N ALA A 113 19.54 1.47 7.94
CA ALA A 113 18.83 0.24 7.59
C ALA A 113 17.90 -0.25 8.72
N THR A 114 18.36 -0.13 9.97
CA THR A 114 17.57 -0.46 11.17
C THR A 114 16.36 0.47 11.27
N ALA A 115 16.58 1.79 11.14
CA ALA A 115 15.49 2.78 11.14
C ALA A 115 14.44 2.43 10.06
N GLY A 116 14.89 2.05 8.85
CA GLY A 116 14.00 1.65 7.76
C GLY A 116 13.12 0.47 8.12
N VAL A 117 13.68 -0.61 8.64
CA VAL A 117 12.92 -1.81 9.05
C VAL A 117 11.95 -1.49 10.20
N TRP A 118 12.36 -0.66 11.16
CA TRP A 118 11.51 -0.25 12.28
C TRP A 118 10.31 0.57 11.81
N VAL A 119 10.52 1.59 10.98
CA VAL A 119 9.42 2.43 10.45
C VAL A 119 8.45 1.59 9.62
N SER A 120 8.95 0.76 8.71
CA SER A 120 8.10 -0.12 7.89
C SER A 120 7.32 -1.12 8.74
N GLY A 121 7.99 -1.82 9.66
CA GLY A 121 7.33 -2.79 10.54
C GLY A 121 6.28 -2.15 11.46
N THR A 122 6.59 -1.00 12.05
CA THR A 122 5.62 -0.26 12.89
C THR A 122 4.41 0.19 12.07
N ALA A 123 4.63 0.70 10.86
CA ALA A 123 3.55 1.12 9.97
C ALA A 123 2.67 -0.08 9.54
N ALA A 124 3.29 -1.24 9.23
CA ALA A 124 2.55 -2.46 8.89
C ALA A 124 1.69 -2.96 10.08
N LEU A 125 2.24 -2.96 11.29
CA LEU A 125 1.46 -3.30 12.49
C LEU A 125 0.32 -2.30 12.72
N ALA A 126 0.60 -1.00 12.64
CA ALA A 126 -0.40 0.05 12.81
C ALA A 126 -1.51 -0.05 11.75
N MET A 127 -1.19 -0.41 10.50
CA MET A 127 -2.15 -0.69 9.44
C MET A 127 -3.08 -1.83 9.83
N LEU A 128 -2.56 -2.97 10.32
CA LEU A 128 -3.37 -4.10 10.77
C LEU A 128 -4.27 -3.73 11.96
N VAL A 129 -3.76 -2.95 12.93
CA VAL A 129 -4.53 -2.44 14.07
C VAL A 129 -5.68 -1.54 13.61
N LEU A 130 -5.42 -0.62 12.67
CA LEU A 130 -6.46 0.26 12.11
C LEU A 130 -7.48 -0.52 11.28
N LEU A 131 -7.04 -1.47 10.47
CA LEU A 131 -7.92 -2.31 9.67
C LEU A 131 -8.86 -3.12 10.58
N TRP A 132 -8.30 -3.81 11.58
CA TRP A 132 -9.06 -4.58 12.56
C TRP A 132 -10.07 -3.72 13.32
N ASN A 133 -9.65 -2.60 13.89
CA ASN A 133 -10.49 -1.80 14.77
C ASN A 133 -11.36 -0.77 14.07
N GLY A 134 -11.05 -0.45 12.81
CA GLY A 134 -11.70 0.65 12.11
C GLY A 134 -12.56 0.26 10.93
N LEU A 135 -12.19 -0.79 10.19
CA LEU A 135 -12.83 -1.12 8.91
C LEU A 135 -13.47 -2.52 8.89
N LEU A 136 -12.84 -3.52 9.52
CA LEU A 136 -13.44 -4.86 9.61
C LEU A 136 -14.59 -4.83 10.61
N ARG A 137 -15.80 -5.05 10.12
CA ARG A 137 -17.02 -5.10 10.95
C ARG A 137 -17.18 -6.46 11.63
N GLU A 138 -16.74 -7.51 10.94
CA GLU A 138 -16.77 -8.88 11.45
C GLU A 138 -15.62 -9.11 12.44
N ARG A 139 -15.94 -9.64 13.63
CA ARG A 139 -14.98 -9.89 14.73
C ARG A 139 -14.68 -11.37 14.97
N GLY A 140 -15.45 -12.25 14.35
CA GLY A 140 -15.27 -13.71 14.46
C GLY A 140 -14.16 -14.23 13.53
N LEU A 141 -14.27 -15.49 13.17
CA LEU A 141 -13.32 -16.18 12.30
C LEU A 141 -13.17 -15.49 10.93
N THR A 142 -14.26 -15.04 10.31
CA THR A 142 -14.24 -14.29 9.05
C THR A 142 -13.36 -13.04 9.16
N GLY A 143 -13.55 -12.22 10.18
CA GLY A 143 -12.73 -11.01 10.38
C GLY A 143 -11.27 -11.33 10.63
N PHE A 144 -10.97 -12.39 11.39
CA PHE A 144 -9.59 -12.82 11.62
C PHE A 144 -8.92 -13.33 10.34
N VAL A 145 -9.62 -14.11 9.50
CA VAL A 145 -9.13 -14.57 8.20
C VAL A 145 -8.85 -13.39 7.27
N LEU A 146 -9.76 -12.41 7.18
CA LEU A 146 -9.54 -11.20 6.37
C LEU A 146 -8.35 -10.37 6.89
N LEU A 147 -8.17 -10.27 8.20
CA LEU A 147 -7.01 -9.62 8.80
C LEU A 147 -5.70 -10.37 8.46
N ALA A 148 -5.71 -11.71 8.52
CA ALA A 148 -4.57 -12.54 8.13
C ALA A 148 -4.25 -12.38 6.64
N MET A 149 -5.29 -12.35 5.78
CA MET A 149 -5.13 -12.07 4.34
C MET A 149 -4.49 -10.70 4.10
N ALA A 150 -4.85 -9.68 4.91
CA ALA A 150 -4.20 -8.37 4.82
C ALA A 150 -2.71 -8.42 5.16
N GLY A 151 -2.32 -9.23 6.14
CA GLY A 151 -0.92 -9.41 6.53
C GLY A 151 -0.05 -10.08 5.45
N VAL A 152 -0.64 -10.97 4.64
CA VAL A 152 0.03 -11.70 3.54
C VAL A 152 -0.46 -11.25 2.15
N PHE A 153 -1.08 -10.09 2.06
CA PHE A 153 -1.60 -9.55 0.80
C PHE A 153 -0.48 -9.44 -0.26
N PRO A 154 -0.77 -9.60 -1.56
CA PRO A 154 0.21 -9.39 -2.63
C PRO A 154 1.06 -8.14 -2.42
N GLY A 155 2.39 -8.29 -2.47
CA GLY A 155 3.32 -7.20 -2.16
C GLY A 155 3.62 -6.99 -0.67
N ALA A 156 3.08 -7.79 0.26
CA ALA A 156 3.25 -7.60 1.71
C ALA A 156 4.71 -7.59 2.17
N VAL A 157 5.64 -8.29 1.52
CA VAL A 157 7.06 -8.26 1.87
C VAL A 157 7.63 -6.84 1.83
N TYR A 158 7.14 -6.00 0.90
CA TYR A 158 7.56 -4.60 0.78
C TYR A 158 7.00 -3.72 1.91
N ALA A 159 5.90 -4.11 2.56
CA ALA A 159 5.40 -3.41 3.74
C ALA A 159 6.30 -3.59 4.96
N HIS A 160 7.15 -4.62 4.97
CA HIS A 160 8.09 -4.92 6.06
C HIS A 160 9.55 -4.59 5.70
N ALA A 161 9.86 -4.41 4.42
CA ALA A 161 11.18 -4.06 3.90
C ALA A 161 11.46 -2.55 4.03
N ILE A 162 12.68 -2.11 3.66
CA ILE A 162 13.06 -0.70 3.65
C ILE A 162 12.43 -0.01 2.45
N PHE A 163 11.11 0.12 2.50
CA PHE A 163 10.24 0.69 1.45
C PHE A 163 9.11 1.49 2.05
N PRO A 164 8.55 2.47 1.34
CA PRO A 164 7.41 3.27 1.82
C PRO A 164 6.08 2.49 1.87
N THR A 165 6.03 1.25 1.37
CA THR A 165 4.80 0.47 1.19
C THR A 165 4.00 0.32 2.49
N GLY A 166 4.66 0.00 3.61
CA GLY A 166 3.97 -0.11 4.91
C GLY A 166 3.36 1.21 5.36
N VAL A 167 4.09 2.32 5.20
CA VAL A 167 3.60 3.68 5.50
C VAL A 167 2.44 4.05 4.58
N ALA A 168 2.54 3.73 3.29
CA ALA A 168 1.48 4.00 2.33
C ALA A 168 0.20 3.21 2.64
N GLN A 169 0.30 1.92 2.96
CA GLN A 169 -0.83 1.10 3.39
C GLN A 169 -1.45 1.64 4.68
N PHE A 170 -0.63 2.03 5.66
CA PHE A 170 -1.12 2.67 6.88
C PHE A 170 -1.91 3.94 6.58
N CYS A 171 -1.39 4.85 5.76
CA CYS A 171 -2.06 6.08 5.36
C CYS A 171 -3.37 5.79 4.61
N LEU A 172 -3.37 4.81 3.70
CA LEU A 172 -4.54 4.39 2.94
C LEU A 172 -5.67 3.89 3.87
N ILE A 173 -5.35 2.98 4.80
CA ILE A 173 -6.33 2.45 5.76
C ILE A 173 -6.76 3.52 6.76
N ALA A 174 -5.87 4.41 7.19
CA ALA A 174 -6.20 5.55 8.04
C ALA A 174 -7.21 6.49 7.35
N ALA A 175 -7.04 6.76 6.05
CA ALA A 175 -8.01 7.52 5.27
C ALA A 175 -9.38 6.82 5.25
N GLY A 176 -9.44 5.50 5.02
CA GLY A 176 -10.67 4.72 5.07
C GLY A 176 -11.35 4.78 6.44
N VAL A 177 -10.59 4.62 7.53
CA VAL A 177 -11.13 4.74 8.91
C VAL A 177 -11.69 6.14 9.18
N ALA A 178 -10.99 7.17 8.73
CA ALA A 178 -11.43 8.55 8.89
C ALA A 178 -12.70 8.85 8.07
N LEU A 179 -12.82 8.30 6.85
CA LEU A 179 -14.03 8.40 6.02
C LEU A 179 -15.24 7.79 6.73
N VAL A 180 -15.11 6.57 7.27
CA VAL A 180 -16.18 5.91 8.04
C VAL A 180 -16.61 6.75 9.24
N ARG A 181 -15.67 7.35 9.94
CA ARG A 181 -15.91 8.20 11.11
C ARG A 181 -16.31 9.64 10.75
N ARG A 182 -16.50 9.94 9.46
CA ARG A 182 -16.81 11.28 8.93
C ARG A 182 -15.83 12.38 9.38
N ARG A 183 -14.57 12.01 9.65
CA ARG A 183 -13.49 12.93 9.99
C ARG A 183 -12.78 13.38 8.70
N TRP A 184 -13.46 14.24 7.92
CA TRP A 184 -13.08 14.57 6.56
C TRP A 184 -11.67 15.15 6.42
N ALA A 185 -11.29 16.07 7.31
CA ALA A 185 -9.94 16.65 7.29
C ALA A 185 -8.88 15.60 7.57
N VAL A 186 -9.12 14.68 8.53
CA VAL A 186 -8.20 13.58 8.84
C VAL A 186 -8.09 12.62 7.66
N ALA A 187 -9.21 12.31 6.99
CA ALA A 187 -9.21 11.48 5.78
C ALA A 187 -8.37 12.10 4.66
N GLY A 188 -8.54 13.41 4.43
CA GLY A 188 -7.77 14.15 3.44
C GLY A 188 -6.29 14.25 3.79
N LEU A 189 -5.93 14.51 5.06
CA LEU A 189 -4.53 14.53 5.51
C LEU A 189 -3.86 13.17 5.36
N ALA A 190 -4.55 12.08 5.73
CA ALA A 190 -4.04 10.73 5.53
C ALA A 190 -3.80 10.44 4.02
N GLY A 191 -4.73 10.85 3.14
CA GLY A 191 -4.54 10.80 1.69
C GLY A 191 -3.37 11.68 1.21
N GLY A 192 -3.15 12.84 1.83
CA GLY A 192 -2.01 13.72 1.56
C GLY A 192 -0.68 13.06 1.91
N PHE A 193 -0.58 12.45 3.08
CA PHE A 193 0.60 11.67 3.46
C PHE A 193 0.82 10.46 2.55
N LEU A 194 -0.25 9.78 2.09
CA LEU A 194 -0.14 8.75 1.08
C LEU A 194 0.47 9.30 -0.22
N SER A 195 0.02 10.49 -0.66
CA SER A 195 0.55 11.19 -1.84
C SER A 195 2.02 11.60 -1.69
N MET A 196 2.47 11.85 -0.47
CA MET A 196 3.90 12.11 -0.15
C MET A 196 4.73 10.83 -0.02
N SER A 197 4.09 9.65 0.05
CA SER A 197 4.77 8.35 0.13
C SER A 197 5.08 7.77 -1.25
N TYR A 198 4.12 7.90 -2.17
CA TYR A 198 4.20 7.40 -3.55
C TYR A 198 3.57 8.40 -4.52
N VAL A 199 4.12 8.47 -5.74
CA VAL A 199 3.53 9.25 -6.82
C VAL A 199 2.07 8.85 -7.10
N THR A 200 1.77 7.56 -7.02
CA THR A 200 0.42 7.03 -7.19
C THR A 200 -0.51 7.35 -6.02
N GLY A 201 0.02 7.79 -4.89
CA GLY A 201 -0.77 8.15 -3.70
C GLY A 201 -1.82 9.23 -3.98
N VAL A 202 -1.55 10.14 -4.93
CA VAL A 202 -2.50 11.18 -5.35
C VAL A 202 -3.80 10.61 -5.94
N LEU A 203 -3.77 9.37 -6.45
CA LEU A 203 -4.95 8.69 -6.97
C LEU A 203 -6.05 8.54 -5.91
N GLN A 204 -5.70 8.51 -4.63
CA GLN A 204 -6.66 8.48 -3.51
C GLN A 204 -7.58 9.70 -3.46
N SER A 205 -7.20 10.83 -4.08
CA SER A 205 -7.99 12.06 -4.10
C SER A 205 -9.40 11.83 -4.68
N GLY A 206 -9.51 11.08 -5.78
CA GLY A 206 -10.77 10.78 -6.45
C GLY A 206 -11.69 9.89 -5.60
N PRO A 207 -11.31 8.63 -5.33
CA PRO A 207 -12.09 7.71 -4.50
C PRO A 207 -12.46 8.29 -3.13
N GLY A 208 -11.51 8.97 -2.48
CA GLY A 208 -11.74 9.63 -1.19
C GLY A 208 -12.80 10.72 -1.26
N ALA A 209 -12.73 11.59 -2.28
CA ALA A 209 -13.70 12.64 -2.49
C ALA A 209 -15.10 12.09 -2.80
N ILE A 210 -15.20 11.09 -3.68
CA ILE A 210 -16.46 10.44 -4.02
C ILE A 210 -17.09 9.77 -2.78
N ALA A 211 -16.29 9.03 -2.00
CA ALA A 211 -16.78 8.41 -0.79
C ALA A 211 -17.27 9.42 0.26
N ALA A 212 -16.55 10.53 0.41
CA ALA A 212 -16.96 11.63 1.29
C ALA A 212 -18.28 12.26 0.83
N TRP A 213 -18.46 12.45 -0.47
CA TRP A 213 -19.70 12.93 -1.06
C TRP A 213 -20.86 11.93 -0.85
N LEU A 214 -20.64 10.65 -1.15
CA LEU A 214 -21.64 9.60 -0.95
C LEU A 214 -22.09 9.50 0.51
N GLY A 215 -21.14 9.61 1.46
CA GLY A 215 -21.40 9.52 2.89
C GLY A 215 -22.04 10.75 3.52
N SER A 216 -21.83 11.95 2.94
CA SER A 216 -22.31 13.23 3.48
C SER A 216 -23.43 13.87 2.68
N ARG A 217 -23.57 13.48 1.39
CA ARG A 217 -24.41 14.15 0.39
C ARG A 217 -24.11 15.65 0.23
N SER A 218 -22.88 16.06 0.51
CA SER A 218 -22.41 17.44 0.44
C SER A 218 -21.07 17.52 -0.32
N VAL A 219 -20.91 18.56 -1.10
CA VAL A 219 -19.66 18.83 -1.88
C VAL A 219 -18.51 19.24 -0.98
N ARG A 220 -18.76 19.94 0.13
CA ARG A 220 -17.72 20.46 1.02
C ARG A 220 -16.81 19.36 1.59
N PRO A 221 -17.30 18.26 2.16
CA PRO A 221 -16.45 17.12 2.55
C PRO A 221 -15.64 16.52 1.39
N ALA A 222 -16.24 16.39 0.21
CA ALA A 222 -15.55 15.86 -0.97
C ALA A 222 -14.35 16.75 -1.35
N VAL A 223 -14.55 18.08 -1.40
CA VAL A 223 -13.48 19.06 -1.68
C VAL A 223 -12.38 18.99 -0.61
N VAL A 224 -12.76 18.91 0.67
CA VAL A 224 -11.78 18.79 1.77
C VAL A 224 -10.95 17.52 1.64
N VAL A 225 -11.57 16.36 1.43
CA VAL A 225 -10.86 15.09 1.31
C VAL A 225 -9.99 15.06 0.05
N GLY A 226 -10.58 15.36 -1.10
CA GLY A 226 -9.85 15.35 -2.37
C GLY A 226 -8.73 16.38 -2.42
N GLY A 227 -9.03 17.61 -1.99
CA GLY A 227 -8.08 18.73 -1.98
C GLY A 227 -6.88 18.47 -1.05
N LEU A 228 -7.10 18.04 0.20
CA LEU A 228 -6.01 17.71 1.11
C LEU A 228 -5.20 16.49 0.65
N SER A 229 -5.86 15.50 0.02
CA SER A 229 -5.14 14.35 -0.56
C SER A 229 -4.24 14.78 -1.72
N ALA A 230 -4.72 15.65 -2.61
CA ALA A 230 -3.93 16.19 -3.72
C ALA A 230 -2.84 17.15 -3.23
N ALA A 231 -3.11 17.91 -2.16
CA ALA A 231 -2.15 18.86 -1.59
C ALA A 231 -0.84 18.19 -1.14
N GLY A 232 -0.88 16.94 -0.71
CA GLY A 232 0.33 16.17 -0.41
C GLY A 232 1.24 15.99 -1.62
N PHE A 233 0.68 15.70 -2.79
CA PHE A 233 1.45 15.63 -4.04
C PHE A 233 2.00 17.00 -4.43
N VAL A 234 1.17 18.04 -4.38
CA VAL A 234 1.59 19.42 -4.67
C VAL A 234 2.73 19.85 -3.73
N ALA A 235 2.67 19.48 -2.45
CA ALA A 235 3.74 19.77 -1.50
C ALA A 235 5.07 19.12 -1.90
N VAL A 236 5.05 17.90 -2.48
CA VAL A 236 6.26 17.26 -3.02
C VAL A 236 6.81 18.05 -4.21
N LEU A 237 5.94 18.47 -5.16
CA LEU A 237 6.36 19.26 -6.31
C LEU A 237 6.98 20.59 -5.89
N LEU A 238 6.36 21.28 -4.93
CA LEU A 238 6.89 22.53 -4.37
C LEU A 238 8.23 22.31 -3.66
N ALA A 239 8.36 21.23 -2.88
CA ALA A 239 9.62 20.90 -2.22
C ALA A 239 10.73 20.61 -3.26
N GLN A 240 10.42 19.90 -4.35
CA GLN A 240 11.38 19.67 -5.43
C GLN A 240 11.76 20.97 -6.15
N GLN A 241 10.78 21.87 -6.41
CA GLN A 241 11.07 23.19 -6.96
C GLN A 241 12.03 23.98 -6.07
N LEU A 242 11.78 23.99 -4.77
CA LEU A 242 12.59 24.76 -3.80
C LEU A 242 13.99 24.18 -3.59
N LEU A 243 14.13 22.85 -3.57
CA LEU A 243 15.37 22.17 -3.24
C LEU A 243 16.23 21.82 -4.46
N LEU A 244 15.59 21.56 -5.60
CA LEU A 244 16.26 21.08 -6.82
C LEU A 244 16.15 22.07 -7.99
N GLY A 245 15.33 23.12 -7.87
CA GLY A 245 15.04 24.05 -8.95
C GLY A 245 14.10 23.52 -10.04
N HIS A 246 13.56 22.32 -9.87
CA HIS A 246 12.75 21.60 -10.86
C HIS A 246 11.57 20.90 -10.19
N TRP A 247 10.35 21.45 -10.35
CA TRP A 247 9.13 20.85 -9.81
C TRP A 247 8.80 19.48 -10.43
N ASP A 248 9.28 19.22 -11.63
CA ASP A 248 9.11 17.99 -12.40
C ASP A 248 10.30 17.02 -12.32
N ALA A 249 11.21 17.24 -11.34
CA ALA A 249 12.40 16.41 -11.18
C ALA A 249 12.07 14.91 -11.02
N TRP A 250 10.98 14.59 -10.31
CA TRP A 250 10.50 13.22 -10.16
C TRP A 250 10.16 12.58 -11.52
N LEU A 251 9.46 13.31 -12.39
CA LEU A 251 9.04 12.82 -13.70
C LEU A 251 10.24 12.63 -14.63
N ARG A 252 11.15 13.59 -14.68
CA ARG A 252 12.40 13.50 -15.49
C ARG A 252 13.27 12.32 -15.06
N THR A 253 13.45 12.13 -13.75
CA THR A 253 14.18 10.96 -13.21
C THR A 253 13.48 9.64 -13.56
N TYR A 254 12.14 9.62 -13.53
CA TYR A 254 11.34 8.43 -13.82
C TYR A 254 11.34 8.07 -15.31
N GLN A 255 11.31 9.06 -16.19
CA GLN A 255 11.29 8.88 -17.67
C GLN A 255 12.53 8.17 -18.20
N LYS A 256 13.69 8.30 -17.55
CA LYS A 256 14.90 7.55 -17.90
C LYS A 256 14.65 6.03 -17.91
N GLY A 257 13.87 5.51 -16.98
CA GLY A 257 13.55 4.09 -16.88
C GLY A 257 12.32 3.64 -17.66
N LEU A 258 11.58 4.56 -18.27
CA LEU A 258 10.27 4.29 -18.89
C LEU A 258 10.15 4.88 -20.31
N PRO A 259 10.98 4.44 -21.27
CA PRO A 259 10.73 4.79 -22.67
C PRO A 259 9.40 4.18 -23.11
N GLY A 260 8.42 5.02 -23.44
CA GLY A 260 7.11 4.62 -23.94
C GLY A 260 6.02 4.50 -22.90
N LEU A 261 5.91 5.48 -21.99
CA LEU A 261 4.68 5.80 -21.27
C LEU A 261 3.49 5.77 -22.23
N TRP A 262 2.41 5.06 -21.86
CA TRP A 262 1.15 4.97 -22.59
C TRP A 262 1.03 3.86 -23.64
N HIS A 263 1.51 2.66 -23.33
CA HIS A 263 1.07 1.44 -24.00
C HIS A 263 0.23 0.57 -23.05
N PRO A 264 -1.04 0.91 -22.81
CA PRO A 264 -1.87 0.26 -21.78
C PRO A 264 -1.96 -1.25 -21.98
N LEU A 265 -1.99 -1.73 -23.23
CA LEU A 265 -2.01 -3.16 -23.52
C LEU A 265 -0.70 -3.88 -23.24
N ALA A 266 0.44 -3.16 -23.26
CA ALA A 266 1.74 -3.78 -23.03
C ALA A 266 1.90 -4.29 -21.59
N GLY A 267 1.33 -3.61 -20.60
CA GLY A 267 1.33 -4.06 -19.20
C GLY A 267 0.56 -5.36 -19.01
N TYR A 268 -0.57 -5.53 -19.67
CA TYR A 268 -1.35 -6.78 -19.64
C TYR A 268 -0.63 -7.93 -20.34
N TRP A 269 -0.04 -7.67 -21.51
CA TRP A 269 0.74 -8.69 -22.23
C TRP A 269 1.98 -9.13 -21.45
N ASP A 270 2.68 -8.20 -20.77
CA ASP A 270 3.80 -8.52 -19.89
C ASP A 270 3.40 -9.46 -18.74
N VAL A 271 2.21 -9.26 -18.14
CA VAL A 271 1.68 -10.16 -17.12
C VAL A 271 1.37 -11.55 -17.70
N ILE A 272 0.72 -11.62 -18.87
CA ILE A 272 0.40 -12.88 -19.53
C ILE A 272 1.68 -13.63 -19.89
N ASP A 273 2.67 -12.95 -20.48
CA ASP A 273 3.97 -13.52 -20.83
C ASP A 273 4.67 -14.11 -19.60
N LYS A 274 4.64 -13.39 -18.48
CA LYS A 274 5.20 -13.88 -17.21
C LYS A 274 4.53 -15.15 -16.70
N VAL A 275 3.22 -15.30 -16.89
CA VAL A 275 2.49 -16.50 -16.43
C VAL A 275 2.83 -17.72 -17.28
N VAL A 276 2.97 -17.56 -18.59
CA VAL A 276 3.20 -18.68 -19.52
C VAL A 276 4.66 -19.05 -19.70
N THR A 277 5.60 -18.22 -19.19
CA THR A 277 7.04 -18.48 -19.31
C THR A 277 7.47 -19.75 -18.56
N ALA A 278 8.53 -20.39 -19.03
CA ALA A 278 9.18 -21.49 -18.34
C ALA A 278 9.99 -21.04 -17.10
N ASP A 279 10.39 -19.76 -17.04
CA ASP A 279 11.12 -19.20 -15.91
C ASP A 279 10.21 -19.12 -14.67
N ILE A 280 10.56 -19.91 -13.66
CA ILE A 280 9.79 -20.04 -12.41
C ILE A 280 9.68 -18.70 -11.65
N GLN A 281 10.70 -17.84 -11.75
CA GLN A 281 10.71 -16.57 -11.03
C GLN A 281 9.73 -15.60 -11.67
N ARG A 282 9.80 -15.43 -13.00
CA ARG A 282 8.86 -14.61 -13.76
C ARG A 282 7.43 -15.14 -13.64
N ARG A 283 7.27 -16.48 -13.68
CA ARG A 283 5.96 -17.15 -13.49
C ARG A 283 5.37 -16.82 -12.13
N THR A 284 6.15 -16.86 -11.05
CA THR A 284 5.67 -16.53 -9.69
C THR A 284 5.15 -15.08 -9.63
N ILE A 285 5.85 -14.14 -10.27
CA ILE A 285 5.40 -12.74 -10.38
C ILE A 285 4.08 -12.64 -11.15
N GLY A 286 3.98 -13.35 -12.28
CA GLY A 286 2.74 -13.41 -13.08
C GLY A 286 1.56 -14.00 -12.30
N ILE A 287 1.80 -15.07 -11.54
CA ILE A 287 0.77 -15.70 -10.68
C ILE A 287 0.30 -14.74 -9.60
N GLN A 288 1.19 -13.96 -8.96
CA GLN A 288 0.77 -12.92 -8.02
C GLN A 288 -0.16 -11.90 -8.70
N ALA A 289 0.21 -11.40 -9.88
CA ALA A 289 -0.61 -10.44 -10.60
C ALA A 289 -2.00 -11.00 -10.96
N LEU A 290 -2.08 -12.27 -11.41
CA LEU A 290 -3.37 -12.95 -11.63
C LEU A 290 -4.16 -13.14 -10.34
N THR A 291 -3.49 -13.39 -9.22
CA THR A 291 -4.14 -13.48 -7.90
C THR A 291 -4.83 -12.17 -7.54
N VAL A 292 -4.20 -11.03 -7.82
CA VAL A 292 -4.81 -9.71 -7.60
C VAL A 292 -6.02 -9.51 -8.50
N VAL A 293 -5.94 -9.90 -9.78
CA VAL A 293 -7.08 -9.86 -10.70
C VAL A 293 -8.23 -10.73 -10.18
N GLY A 294 -7.93 -11.95 -9.71
CA GLY A 294 -8.92 -12.86 -9.12
C GLY A 294 -9.58 -12.27 -7.87
N LEU A 295 -8.81 -11.65 -6.98
CA LEU A 295 -9.33 -10.97 -5.79
C LEU A 295 -10.24 -9.79 -6.17
N LEU A 296 -9.86 -8.99 -7.16
CA LEU A 296 -10.67 -7.89 -7.68
C LEU A 296 -11.97 -8.40 -8.27
N ALA A 297 -11.89 -9.39 -9.17
CA ALA A 297 -13.07 -9.98 -9.80
C ALA A 297 -14.03 -10.56 -8.74
N LEU A 298 -13.51 -11.31 -7.77
CA LEU A 298 -14.29 -11.90 -6.68
C LEU A 298 -14.92 -10.82 -5.80
N GLY A 299 -14.17 -9.81 -5.38
CA GLY A 299 -14.67 -8.72 -4.53
C GLY A 299 -15.72 -7.88 -5.24
N LEU A 300 -15.50 -7.51 -6.51
CA LEU A 300 -16.46 -6.72 -7.30
C LEU A 300 -17.73 -7.50 -7.58
N THR A 301 -17.62 -8.79 -7.93
CA THR A 301 -18.79 -9.67 -8.16
C THR A 301 -19.60 -9.82 -6.85
N THR A 302 -18.93 -10.09 -5.73
CA THR A 302 -19.59 -10.17 -4.42
C THR A 302 -20.32 -8.87 -4.11
N SER A 303 -19.64 -7.72 -4.29
CA SER A 303 -20.23 -6.41 -4.07
C SER A 303 -21.43 -6.12 -4.99
N ALA A 304 -21.36 -6.55 -6.24
CA ALA A 304 -22.46 -6.40 -7.20
C ALA A 304 -23.68 -7.25 -6.82
N VAL A 305 -23.47 -8.54 -6.53
CA VAL A 305 -24.53 -9.49 -6.17
C VAL A 305 -25.23 -9.07 -4.87
N THR A 306 -24.47 -8.68 -3.85
CA THR A 306 -24.99 -8.24 -2.55
C THR A 306 -25.47 -6.79 -2.56
N ARG A 307 -25.26 -6.06 -3.66
CA ARG A 307 -25.55 -4.62 -3.80
C ARG A 307 -24.84 -3.77 -2.74
N SER A 308 -23.76 -4.26 -2.20
CA SER A 308 -23.00 -3.62 -1.12
C SER A 308 -22.21 -2.38 -1.55
N TRP A 309 -22.05 -2.16 -2.86
CA TRP A 309 -21.49 -0.95 -3.46
C TRP A 309 -22.25 0.34 -3.10
N LYS A 310 -23.48 0.24 -2.56
CA LYS A 310 -24.24 1.37 -2.00
C LYS A 310 -23.66 1.89 -0.67
N ASP A 311 -22.88 1.08 0.04
CA ASP A 311 -22.13 1.49 1.22
C ASP A 311 -20.94 2.37 0.80
N PRO A 312 -20.81 3.62 1.29
CA PRO A 312 -19.71 4.51 0.92
C PRO A 312 -18.30 3.92 1.16
N LEU A 313 -18.13 3.09 2.20
CA LEU A 313 -16.85 2.41 2.47
C LEU A 313 -16.52 1.41 1.38
N ARG A 314 -17.49 0.59 0.97
CA ARG A 314 -17.28 -0.42 -0.07
C ARG A 314 -17.12 0.20 -1.44
N ALA A 315 -17.86 1.28 -1.73
CA ALA A 315 -17.65 2.07 -2.95
C ALA A 315 -16.22 2.64 -2.99
N TRP A 316 -15.75 3.20 -1.87
CA TRP A 316 -14.36 3.66 -1.74
C TRP A 316 -13.37 2.52 -1.97
N ALA A 317 -13.57 1.38 -1.32
CA ALA A 317 -12.69 0.21 -1.44
C ALA A 317 -12.61 -0.30 -2.89
N ALA A 318 -13.75 -0.42 -3.57
CA ALA A 318 -13.83 -0.86 -4.96
C ALA A 318 -13.11 0.12 -5.91
N MET A 319 -13.43 1.42 -5.82
CA MET A 319 -12.80 2.45 -6.67
C MET A 319 -11.31 2.54 -6.43
N THR A 320 -10.88 2.50 -5.16
CA THR A 320 -9.47 2.56 -4.78
C THR A 320 -8.72 1.34 -5.32
N ALA A 321 -9.24 0.14 -5.08
CA ALA A 321 -8.59 -1.09 -5.53
C ALA A 321 -8.48 -1.15 -7.06
N LEU A 322 -9.54 -0.80 -7.80
CA LEU A 322 -9.52 -0.74 -9.26
C LEU A 322 -8.50 0.29 -9.78
N LEU A 323 -8.45 1.46 -9.17
CA LEU A 323 -7.57 2.53 -9.64
C LEU A 323 -6.09 2.19 -9.39
N TYR A 324 -5.76 1.67 -8.21
CA TYR A 324 -4.39 1.24 -7.92
C TYR A 324 -3.94 0.03 -8.72
N TRP A 325 -4.86 -0.85 -9.10
CA TRP A 325 -4.57 -1.96 -10.00
C TRP A 325 -4.38 -1.49 -11.45
N ALA A 326 -5.31 -0.66 -11.97
CA ALA A 326 -5.31 -0.28 -13.38
C ALA A 326 -4.19 0.72 -13.73
N PHE A 327 -3.90 1.69 -12.85
CA PHE A 327 -2.97 2.77 -13.16
C PHE A 327 -1.56 2.29 -13.50
N PRO A 328 -0.90 1.40 -12.75
CA PRO A 328 0.43 0.90 -13.10
C PRO A 328 0.47 0.19 -14.46
N LEU A 329 -0.60 -0.53 -14.82
CA LEU A 329 -0.71 -1.22 -16.09
C LEU A 329 -0.82 -0.24 -17.27
N VAL A 330 -1.53 0.86 -17.08
CA VAL A 330 -1.68 1.92 -18.10
C VAL A 330 -0.44 2.78 -18.21
N ALA A 331 0.19 3.12 -17.09
CA ALA A 331 1.29 4.08 -17.03
C ALA A 331 2.68 3.47 -17.20
N GLY A 332 2.88 2.17 -16.93
CA GLY A 332 4.23 1.67 -16.68
C GLY A 332 4.60 0.29 -17.21
N ARG A 333 3.96 -0.30 -18.19
CA ARG A 333 4.32 -1.64 -18.71
C ARG A 333 4.41 -2.75 -17.65
N GLY A 334 3.70 -2.62 -16.52
CA GLY A 334 3.75 -3.61 -15.44
C GLY A 334 5.07 -3.65 -14.66
N LEU A 335 5.99 -2.69 -14.85
CA LEU A 335 7.24 -2.62 -14.11
C LEU A 335 6.94 -2.45 -12.61
N SER A 336 7.49 -3.33 -11.78
CA SER A 336 7.26 -3.31 -10.33
C SER A 336 5.78 -3.45 -9.91
N LEU A 337 4.91 -4.02 -10.77
CA LEU A 337 3.50 -4.26 -10.47
C LEU A 337 3.32 -5.01 -9.15
N TYR A 338 4.17 -6.01 -8.89
CA TYR A 338 4.20 -6.80 -7.66
C TYR A 338 4.37 -5.97 -6.36
N ARG A 339 4.87 -4.72 -6.44
CA ARG A 339 4.91 -3.76 -5.31
C ARG A 339 3.64 -2.92 -5.27
N ALA A 340 3.18 -2.47 -6.44
CA ALA A 340 1.97 -1.65 -6.57
C ALA A 340 0.73 -2.41 -6.09
N ASP A 341 0.69 -3.73 -6.29
CA ASP A 341 -0.36 -4.63 -5.82
C ASP A 341 -0.68 -4.45 -4.33
N ALA A 342 0.31 -4.09 -3.51
CA ALA A 342 0.11 -3.86 -2.08
C ALA A 342 -0.92 -2.78 -1.74
N LEU A 343 -1.16 -1.82 -2.64
CA LEU A 343 -2.15 -0.75 -2.46
C LEU A 343 -3.56 -1.14 -2.92
N VAL A 344 -3.72 -2.32 -3.53
CA VAL A 344 -5.02 -2.91 -3.87
C VAL A 344 -5.73 -3.50 -2.63
N LEU A 345 -5.03 -3.54 -1.48
CA LEU A 345 -5.49 -4.07 -0.19
C LEU A 345 -6.95 -3.76 0.18
N PRO A 346 -7.54 -2.58 -0.09
CA PRO A 346 -8.95 -2.30 0.22
C PRO A 346 -9.95 -3.28 -0.42
N VAL A 347 -9.58 -4.05 -1.45
CA VAL A 347 -10.42 -5.10 -2.04
C VAL A 347 -10.92 -6.11 -1.00
N LEU A 348 -10.16 -6.34 0.07
CA LEU A 348 -10.54 -7.25 1.15
C LEU A 348 -11.83 -6.81 1.87
N LEU A 349 -12.16 -5.52 1.85
CA LEU A 349 -13.40 -4.99 2.41
C LEU A 349 -14.64 -5.34 1.57
N LEU A 350 -14.47 -5.92 0.39
CA LEU A 350 -15.54 -6.39 -0.47
C LEU A 350 -15.83 -7.89 -0.27
N LEU A 351 -15.02 -8.61 0.53
CA LEU A 351 -15.10 -10.06 0.70
C LEU A 351 -15.83 -10.57 1.97
N PRO A 352 -16.29 -9.73 2.93
CA PRO A 352 -16.84 -10.23 4.20
C PRO A 352 -18.08 -11.13 4.07
N GLU A 353 -18.83 -11.02 2.97
CA GLU A 353 -20.00 -11.86 2.70
C GLU A 353 -19.64 -13.25 2.18
N LEU A 354 -18.39 -13.49 1.84
CA LEU A 354 -17.95 -14.83 1.43
C LEU A 354 -17.92 -15.76 2.64
N PRO A 355 -18.37 -17.00 2.46
CA PRO A 355 -18.31 -17.98 3.53
C PRO A 355 -16.86 -18.35 3.87
N VAL A 356 -16.62 -18.67 5.14
CA VAL A 356 -15.27 -18.97 5.66
C VAL A 356 -14.58 -20.11 4.90
N TRP A 357 -15.34 -21.09 4.42
CA TRP A 357 -14.80 -22.19 3.63
C TRP A 357 -14.24 -21.76 2.25
N VAL A 358 -14.59 -20.57 1.75
CA VAL A 358 -13.93 -19.93 0.59
C VAL A 358 -12.73 -19.09 1.04
N LEU A 359 -12.87 -18.33 2.13
CA LEU A 359 -11.82 -17.43 2.59
C LEU A 359 -10.57 -18.16 3.11
N VAL A 360 -10.74 -19.33 3.77
CA VAL A 360 -9.60 -20.10 4.32
C VAL A 360 -8.70 -20.67 3.21
N PRO A 361 -9.19 -21.34 2.15
CA PRO A 361 -8.35 -21.73 1.02
C PRO A 361 -7.69 -20.54 0.33
N LEU A 362 -8.40 -19.41 0.20
CA LEU A 362 -7.84 -18.19 -0.37
C LEU A 362 -6.69 -17.63 0.49
N LEU A 363 -6.85 -17.64 1.83
CA LEU A 363 -5.75 -17.29 2.75
C LEU A 363 -4.55 -18.23 2.58
N ALA A 364 -4.77 -19.55 2.51
CA ALA A 364 -3.69 -20.52 2.31
C ALA A 364 -2.95 -20.25 0.98
N TRP A 365 -3.66 -19.93 -0.09
CA TRP A 365 -3.09 -19.52 -1.36
C TRP A 365 -2.25 -18.24 -1.22
N LEU A 366 -2.78 -17.21 -0.56
CA LEU A 366 -2.05 -15.95 -0.33
C LEU A 366 -0.79 -16.16 0.52
N VAL A 367 -0.83 -17.04 1.52
CA VAL A 367 0.36 -17.43 2.31
C VAL A 367 1.43 -18.05 1.40
N ALA A 368 1.04 -18.97 0.51
CA ALA A 368 1.97 -19.61 -0.43
C ALA A 368 2.59 -18.58 -1.40
N ILE A 369 1.80 -17.68 -1.95
CA ILE A 369 2.30 -16.59 -2.82
C ILE A 369 3.21 -15.66 -2.03
N ALA A 370 2.81 -15.20 -0.84
CA ALA A 370 3.63 -14.32 -0.01
C ALA A 370 4.98 -14.95 0.35
N PHE A 371 5.01 -16.24 0.66
CA PHE A 371 6.24 -16.99 0.92
C PHE A 371 7.13 -17.03 -0.32
N SER A 372 6.60 -17.45 -1.47
CA SER A 372 7.34 -17.55 -2.74
C SER A 372 7.89 -16.19 -3.19
N MET A 373 7.07 -15.14 -3.14
CA MET A 373 7.49 -13.77 -3.46
C MET A 373 8.56 -13.26 -2.49
N SER A 374 8.47 -13.62 -1.22
CA SER A 374 9.50 -13.27 -0.23
C SER A 374 10.83 -13.97 -0.51
N GLN A 375 10.81 -15.23 -0.94
CA GLN A 375 12.03 -15.92 -1.40
C GLN A 375 12.66 -15.17 -2.60
N LEU A 376 11.86 -14.74 -3.59
CA LEU A 376 12.36 -13.95 -4.71
C LEU A 376 12.95 -12.60 -4.24
N PHE A 377 12.27 -11.93 -3.29
CA PHE A 377 12.75 -10.68 -2.70
C PHE A 377 14.12 -10.87 -2.04
N PHE A 378 14.25 -11.83 -1.14
CA PHE A 378 15.48 -12.04 -0.38
C PHE A 378 16.63 -12.56 -1.24
N ASN A 379 16.35 -13.27 -2.33
CA ASN A 379 17.36 -13.71 -3.30
C ASN A 379 17.71 -12.65 -4.35
N GLY A 380 17.07 -11.47 -4.30
CA GLY A 380 17.39 -10.34 -5.20
C GLY A 380 16.81 -10.45 -6.61
N TYR A 381 15.78 -11.28 -6.82
CA TYR A 381 15.14 -11.45 -8.13
C TYR A 381 13.99 -10.46 -8.41
N LEU A 382 13.48 -9.76 -7.41
CA LEU A 382 12.45 -8.74 -7.57
C LEU A 382 13.11 -7.37 -7.77
N VAL A 383 13.21 -6.93 -9.01
CA VAL A 383 13.84 -5.65 -9.43
C VAL A 383 12.80 -4.52 -9.47
#